data_373fbf25f4a1dbede002a0bc22edb8d2
#
_entry.id   373fbf25f4a1dbede002a0bc22edb8d2
#
_cell.length_a   1.000
_cell.length_b   1.000
_cell.length_c   1.000
_cell.angle_alpha   90.00
_cell.angle_beta   90.00
_cell.angle_gamma   90.00
#
_symmetry.space_group_name_H-M   'P 1'
#
loop_
_entity.id
_entity.type
_entity.pdbx_description
1 polymer ?
#
loop_
_entity_poly.entity_id
_entity_poly.type
_entity_poly.pdbx_seq_one_letter_code
_entity_poly.pdbx_strand_id
1 'polypeptide(L)'
;MRAMTRTFVSVATAVGIAAGTLAAAGTGFAATPAQQAPAVSAEAVAPLAVVNLGLSNAQAKEVQRWLARSWNYNDAIDGQLGTNSWKAFQRFLRSAANYNDAIDGVVGPNTVKALQRWLKAHYGYTGAIDGIAGSGTQAAFKRFADAR
;
A
#
# COMPACT_ATOMS: atom_id res chain seq x y z
N MET A 1 23.17 37.49 1.37
CA MET A 1 22.56 38.15 2.55
C MET A 1 21.05 38.16 2.36
N ARG A 2 20.33 37.48 3.18
CA ARG A 2 18.99 37.63 3.77
C ARG A 2 18.42 36.25 4.09
N ALA A 3 18.58 35.88 5.35
CA ALA A 3 17.92 34.80 6.01
C ALA A 3 16.44 35.14 6.20
N MET A 4 15.52 34.23 5.83
CA MET A 4 14.13 34.31 6.25
C MET A 4 13.85 33.20 7.27
N THR A 5 13.86 33.61 8.53
CA THR A 5 13.39 32.80 9.66
C THR A 5 11.87 32.74 9.63
N ARG A 6 11.31 31.53 9.54
CA ARG A 6 9.87 31.28 9.72
C ARG A 6 9.64 30.76 11.13
N THR A 7 9.05 31.61 11.94
CA THR A 7 8.61 31.34 13.31
C THR A 7 7.34 30.45 13.28
N PHE A 8 7.40 29.31 13.95
CA PHE A 8 6.22 28.51 14.24
C PHE A 8 5.55 29.01 15.51
N VAL A 9 4.32 29.46 15.42
CA VAL A 9 3.48 29.81 16.57
C VAL A 9 2.71 28.56 16.99
N SER A 10 3.06 28.00 18.13
CA SER A 10 2.29 26.97 18.80
C SER A 10 1.21 27.64 19.67
N VAL A 11 -0.05 27.38 19.37
CA VAL A 11 -1.17 27.75 20.26
C VAL A 11 -1.57 26.51 21.05
N ALA A 12 -1.21 26.48 22.31
CA ALA A 12 -1.73 25.54 23.29
C ALA A 12 -2.95 26.18 23.97
N THR A 13 -4.12 25.59 23.80
CA THR A 13 -5.31 26.00 24.55
C THR A 13 -5.61 24.92 25.59
N ALA A 14 -5.30 25.19 26.82
CA ALA A 14 -5.76 24.42 27.98
C ALA A 14 -7.12 24.93 28.41
N VAL A 15 -8.13 24.05 28.51
CA VAL A 15 -9.41 24.36 29.15
C VAL A 15 -9.58 23.51 30.37
N GLY A 16 -9.79 24.20 31.48
CA GLY A 16 -9.82 23.69 32.83
C GLY A 16 -11.07 22.91 33.21
N ILE A 17 -10.87 22.14 34.23
CA ILE A 17 -11.82 21.26 34.92
C ILE A 17 -12.62 22.08 35.93
N ALA A 18 -13.93 21.94 35.94
CA ALA A 18 -14.74 22.33 37.09
C ALA A 18 -15.40 21.07 37.67
N ALA A 19 -15.04 20.77 38.89
CA ALA A 19 -15.68 19.73 39.68
C ALA A 19 -17.01 20.25 40.29
N GLY A 20 -18.03 19.46 40.16
CA GLY A 20 -19.32 19.68 40.87
C GLY A 20 -19.82 18.33 41.37
N THR A 21 -19.69 18.12 42.66
CA THR A 21 -20.32 17.00 43.39
C THR A 21 -21.75 17.32 43.75
N LEU A 22 -22.69 16.45 43.41
CA LEU A 22 -23.97 16.34 44.17
C LEU A 22 -24.38 14.86 44.23
N ALA A 23 -24.45 14.37 45.45
CA ALA A 23 -25.04 13.10 45.78
C ALA A 23 -26.59 13.22 45.84
N ALA A 24 -27.29 12.29 45.18
CA ALA A 24 -28.66 11.96 45.53
C ALA A 24 -28.90 10.48 45.16
N ALA A 25 -29.28 9.72 46.16
CA ALA A 25 -29.70 8.34 46.03
C ALA A 25 -31.06 8.25 45.34
N GLY A 26 -31.17 7.37 44.37
CA GLY A 26 -32.44 7.05 43.70
C GLY A 26 -32.31 5.73 42.96
N THR A 27 -33.05 4.76 43.39
CA THR A 27 -33.15 3.39 42.94
C THR A 27 -33.55 3.27 41.46
N GLY A 28 -32.84 2.39 40.73
CA GLY A 28 -33.43 1.56 39.68
C GLY A 28 -33.56 2.18 38.29
N PHE A 29 -32.83 1.63 37.45
CA PHE A 29 -33.09 1.09 36.11
C PHE A 29 -31.74 1.01 35.38
N ALA A 30 -31.41 -0.19 34.93
CA ALA A 30 -30.24 -0.43 34.11
C ALA A 30 -30.34 0.41 32.82
N ALA A 31 -29.59 1.49 32.74
CA ALA A 31 -29.37 2.19 31.49
C ALA A 31 -28.36 1.34 30.70
N THR A 32 -28.82 0.73 29.63
CA THR A 32 -28.01 0.19 28.58
C THR A 32 -26.98 1.26 28.18
N PRO A 33 -25.68 0.96 28.15
CA PRO A 33 -24.73 1.93 27.66
C PRO A 33 -25.10 2.25 26.21
N ALA A 34 -25.39 3.50 25.96
CA ALA A 34 -25.57 4.00 24.60
C ALA A 34 -24.28 3.65 23.84
N GLN A 35 -24.46 2.80 22.86
CA GLN A 35 -23.40 2.44 21.95
C GLN A 35 -22.95 3.73 21.28
N GLN A 36 -21.78 4.23 21.67
CA GLN A 36 -21.14 5.35 20.97
C GLN A 36 -20.99 4.93 19.51
N ALA A 37 -21.68 5.65 18.63
CA ALA A 37 -21.41 5.52 17.21
C ALA A 37 -19.89 5.69 17.01
N PRO A 38 -19.24 4.82 16.24
CA PRO A 38 -17.82 4.98 15.98
C PRO A 38 -17.65 6.36 15.38
N ALA A 39 -16.83 7.19 16.05
CA ALA A 39 -16.36 8.41 15.44
C ALA A 39 -15.80 8.01 14.09
N VAL A 40 -16.35 8.54 13.02
CA VAL A 40 -15.75 8.46 11.69
C VAL A 40 -14.37 9.09 11.82
N SER A 41 -13.39 8.25 12.06
CA SER A 41 -12.00 8.64 11.97
C SER A 41 -11.86 9.28 10.61
N ALA A 42 -11.43 10.54 10.59
CA ALA A 42 -10.95 11.13 9.36
C ALA A 42 -10.07 10.07 8.69
N GLU A 43 -10.39 9.70 7.47
CA GLU A 43 -9.63 8.73 6.70
C GLU A 43 -8.17 9.15 6.78
N ALA A 44 -7.42 8.48 7.63
CA ALA A 44 -5.99 8.52 7.54
C ALA A 44 -5.72 7.95 6.15
N VAL A 45 -5.26 8.81 5.24
CA VAL A 45 -4.78 8.38 3.93
C VAL A 45 -3.71 7.36 4.23
N ALA A 46 -4.06 6.08 4.16
CA ALA A 46 -3.10 5.02 4.37
C ALA A 46 -1.97 5.27 3.37
N PRO A 47 -0.71 5.34 3.81
CA PRO A 47 0.39 5.52 2.87
C PRO A 47 0.25 4.44 1.81
N LEU A 48 0.30 4.85 0.54
CA LEU A 48 0.17 3.94 -0.60
C LEU A 48 1.14 2.78 -0.40
N ALA A 49 0.61 1.58 -0.25
CA ALA A 49 1.41 0.43 0.13
C ALA A 49 2.50 0.17 -0.91
N VAL A 50 3.75 0.20 -0.48
CA VAL A 50 4.89 -0.20 -1.31
C VAL A 50 5.06 -1.72 -1.21
N VAL A 51 4.98 -2.41 -2.32
CA VAL A 51 5.06 -3.88 -2.38
C VAL A 51 6.15 -4.29 -3.36
N ASN A 52 7.38 -4.39 -2.90
CA ASN A 52 8.53 -4.75 -3.74
C ASN A 52 8.69 -6.26 -3.97
N LEU A 53 7.91 -7.11 -3.31
CA LEU A 53 7.98 -8.59 -3.42
C LEU A 53 9.43 -9.12 -3.33
N GLY A 54 10.19 -8.62 -2.36
CA GLY A 54 11.55 -9.05 -2.10
C GLY A 54 12.63 -8.45 -3.02
N LEU A 55 12.27 -7.56 -3.96
CA LEU A 55 13.27 -6.83 -4.75
C LEU A 55 14.05 -5.85 -3.88
N SER A 56 15.33 -5.69 -4.18
CA SER A 56 16.12 -4.57 -3.69
C SER A 56 15.65 -3.25 -4.34
N ASN A 57 16.04 -2.12 -3.76
CA ASN A 57 15.74 -0.81 -4.34
C ASN A 57 16.28 -0.67 -5.77
N ALA A 58 17.50 -1.17 -6.03
CA ALA A 58 18.09 -1.15 -7.36
C ALA A 58 17.28 -1.98 -8.36
N GLN A 59 16.89 -3.20 -8.00
CA GLN A 59 16.05 -4.07 -8.84
C GLN A 59 14.69 -3.45 -9.11
N ALA A 60 14.06 -2.87 -8.09
CA ALA A 60 12.77 -2.20 -8.25
C ALA A 60 12.86 -0.99 -9.19
N LYS A 61 13.97 -0.23 -9.17
CA LYS A 61 14.22 0.85 -10.14
C LYS A 61 14.33 0.33 -11.57
N GLU A 62 14.98 -0.81 -11.81
CA GLU A 62 15.03 -1.40 -13.15
C GLU A 62 13.64 -1.80 -13.65
N VAL A 63 12.82 -2.38 -12.77
CA VAL A 63 11.41 -2.68 -13.08
C VAL A 63 10.64 -1.39 -13.42
N GLN A 64 10.79 -0.33 -12.63
CA GLN A 64 10.13 0.96 -12.91
C GLN A 64 10.58 1.57 -14.24
N ARG A 65 11.87 1.54 -14.57
CA ARG A 65 12.38 2.01 -15.87
C ARG A 65 11.78 1.21 -17.03
N TRP A 66 11.68 -0.10 -16.88
CA TRP A 66 11.04 -0.94 -17.88
C TRP A 66 9.53 -0.62 -18.00
N LEU A 67 8.82 -0.42 -16.90
CA LEU A 67 7.41 -0.01 -16.92
C LEU A 67 7.22 1.37 -17.57
N ALA A 68 8.15 2.30 -17.34
CA ALA A 68 8.10 3.63 -17.94
C ALA A 68 8.26 3.58 -19.47
N ARG A 69 9.13 2.70 -19.97
CA ARG A 69 9.36 2.56 -21.42
C ARG A 69 8.19 1.92 -22.17
N SER A 70 7.43 1.04 -21.53
CA SER A 70 6.52 0.15 -22.26
C SER A 70 5.08 0.10 -21.71
N TRP A 71 4.83 0.53 -20.47
CA TRP A 71 3.57 0.28 -19.77
C TRP A 71 2.94 1.52 -19.15
N ASN A 72 3.29 2.68 -19.67
CA ASN A 72 2.73 3.97 -19.25
C ASN A 72 2.86 4.23 -17.74
N TYR A 73 4.06 3.99 -17.21
CA TYR A 73 4.44 4.42 -15.87
C TYR A 73 5.11 5.78 -15.96
N ASN A 74 4.57 6.78 -15.27
CA ASN A 74 4.99 8.18 -15.39
C ASN A 74 5.44 8.79 -14.06
N ASP A 75 5.58 7.98 -13.02
CA ASP A 75 6.03 8.44 -11.70
C ASP A 75 7.55 8.32 -11.54
N ALA A 76 8.05 8.71 -10.36
CA ALA A 76 9.46 8.66 -10.02
C ALA A 76 10.04 7.24 -10.07
N ILE A 77 11.29 7.14 -10.52
CA ILE A 77 12.08 5.91 -10.44
C ILE A 77 12.79 5.88 -9.09
N ASP A 78 12.05 5.58 -8.04
CA ASP A 78 12.50 5.65 -6.65
C ASP A 78 12.85 4.28 -6.03
N GLY A 79 12.53 3.21 -6.73
CA GLY A 79 12.72 1.85 -6.23
C GLY A 79 11.66 1.40 -5.23
N GLN A 80 10.52 2.07 -5.22
CA GLN A 80 9.37 1.73 -4.42
C GLN A 80 8.20 1.38 -5.34
N LEU A 81 7.87 0.10 -5.46
CA LEU A 81 6.74 -0.34 -6.28
C LEU A 81 5.42 -0.03 -5.55
N GLY A 82 4.98 1.21 -5.67
CA GLY A 82 3.71 1.69 -5.14
C GLY A 82 2.55 1.42 -6.10
N THR A 83 1.40 2.00 -5.79
CA THR A 83 0.14 1.81 -6.53
C THR A 83 0.30 2.06 -8.04
N ASN A 84 0.97 3.12 -8.46
CA ASN A 84 1.10 3.44 -9.88
C ASN A 84 2.08 2.51 -10.61
N SER A 85 3.14 2.04 -9.93
CA SER A 85 4.00 0.97 -10.45
C SER A 85 3.21 -0.31 -10.69
N TRP A 86 2.36 -0.70 -9.73
CA TRP A 86 1.54 -1.90 -9.86
C TRP A 86 0.40 -1.74 -10.86
N LYS A 87 -0.19 -0.56 -11.04
CA LYS A 87 -1.13 -0.31 -12.15
C LYS A 87 -0.46 -0.53 -13.52
N ALA A 88 0.75 -0.03 -13.69
CA ALA A 88 1.52 -0.27 -14.91
C ALA A 88 1.85 -1.76 -15.08
N PHE A 89 2.23 -2.43 -14.00
CA PHE A 89 2.52 -3.85 -14.01
C PHE A 89 1.26 -4.70 -14.28
N GLN A 90 0.11 -4.34 -13.73
CA GLN A 90 -1.18 -5.00 -14.03
C GLN A 90 -1.58 -4.85 -15.50
N ARG A 91 -1.32 -3.68 -16.14
CA ARG A 91 -1.52 -3.52 -17.59
C ARG A 91 -0.66 -4.52 -18.37
N PHE A 92 0.60 -4.67 -17.98
CA PHE A 92 1.47 -5.69 -18.55
C PHE A 92 0.92 -7.10 -18.33
N LEU A 93 0.56 -7.47 -17.09
CA LEU A 93 0.03 -8.80 -16.78
C LEU A 93 -1.29 -9.09 -17.51
N ARG A 94 -2.10 -8.07 -17.78
CA ARG A 94 -3.31 -8.20 -18.60
C ARG A 94 -2.97 -8.63 -20.02
N SER A 95 -1.93 -8.06 -20.60
CA SER A 95 -1.47 -8.40 -21.95
C SER A 95 -0.74 -9.75 -22.01
N ALA A 96 0.08 -10.07 -21.01
CA ALA A 96 1.05 -11.14 -21.07
C ALA A 96 0.68 -12.39 -20.26
N ALA A 97 -0.25 -12.30 -19.32
CA ALA A 97 -0.49 -13.36 -18.32
C ALA A 97 -1.95 -13.55 -17.93
N ASN A 98 -2.87 -13.13 -18.77
CA ASN A 98 -4.31 -13.34 -18.57
C ASN A 98 -4.83 -12.76 -17.24
N TYR A 99 -4.38 -11.55 -16.88
CA TYR A 99 -4.92 -10.82 -15.75
C TYR A 99 -6.23 -10.13 -16.16
N ASN A 100 -7.35 -10.48 -15.54
CA ASN A 100 -8.67 -10.01 -15.93
C ASN A 100 -9.36 -9.09 -14.91
N ASP A 101 -8.68 -8.80 -13.79
CA ASP A 101 -9.22 -7.93 -12.75
C ASP A 101 -8.97 -6.44 -13.04
N ALA A 102 -9.41 -5.57 -12.13
CA ALA A 102 -9.22 -4.14 -12.21
C ALA A 102 -7.74 -3.74 -12.21
N ILE A 103 -7.41 -2.68 -12.92
CA ILE A 103 -6.10 -2.02 -12.87
C ILE A 103 -6.15 -1.01 -11.70
N ASP A 104 -6.06 -1.50 -10.49
CA ASP A 104 -6.21 -0.74 -9.24
C ASP A 104 -4.88 -0.48 -8.51
N GLY A 105 -3.83 -1.18 -8.91
CA GLY A 105 -2.51 -1.10 -8.26
C GLY A 105 -2.41 -1.90 -6.96
N VAL A 106 -3.42 -2.70 -6.64
CA VAL A 106 -3.41 -3.58 -5.45
C VAL A 106 -2.78 -4.92 -5.82
N VAL A 107 -1.82 -5.38 -5.02
CA VAL A 107 -1.17 -6.67 -5.21
C VAL A 107 -1.97 -7.76 -4.48
N GLY A 108 -3.13 -8.05 -5.02
CA GLY A 108 -4.00 -9.11 -4.50
C GLY A 108 -3.65 -10.49 -5.07
N PRO A 109 -4.36 -11.55 -4.61
CA PRO A 109 -4.11 -12.92 -5.05
C PRO A 109 -4.17 -13.11 -6.58
N ASN A 110 -5.07 -12.44 -7.27
CA ASN A 110 -5.20 -12.54 -8.72
C ASN A 110 -4.05 -11.85 -9.46
N THR A 111 -3.56 -10.73 -8.96
CA THR A 111 -2.33 -10.08 -9.46
C THR A 111 -1.14 -11.02 -9.30
N VAL A 112 -0.99 -11.65 -8.12
CA VAL A 112 0.10 -12.59 -7.86
C VAL A 112 -0.02 -13.84 -8.72
N LYS A 113 -1.23 -14.40 -8.92
CA LYS A 113 -1.43 -15.54 -9.82
C LYS A 113 -1.03 -15.23 -11.27
N ALA A 114 -1.37 -14.05 -11.75
CA ALA A 114 -0.95 -13.62 -13.09
C ALA A 114 0.58 -13.47 -13.18
N LEU A 115 1.19 -12.85 -12.17
CA LEU A 115 2.64 -12.77 -12.05
C LEU A 115 3.30 -14.17 -12.05
N GLN A 116 2.79 -15.10 -11.24
CA GLN A 116 3.29 -16.48 -11.16
C GLN A 116 3.20 -17.21 -12.51
N ARG A 117 2.06 -17.08 -13.24
CA ARG A 117 1.94 -17.67 -14.60
C ARG A 117 3.03 -17.15 -15.53
N TRP A 118 3.25 -15.85 -15.52
CA TRP A 118 4.25 -15.23 -16.36
C TRP A 118 5.68 -15.61 -15.96
N LEU A 119 5.99 -15.61 -14.67
CA LEU A 119 7.29 -16.05 -14.14
C LEU A 119 7.54 -17.53 -14.41
N LYS A 120 6.52 -18.35 -14.42
CA LYS A 120 6.62 -19.79 -14.75
C LYS A 120 7.01 -19.99 -16.22
N ALA A 121 6.45 -19.19 -17.10
CA ALA A 121 6.73 -19.29 -18.54
C ALA A 121 8.14 -18.75 -18.92
N HIS A 122 8.65 -17.75 -18.18
CA HIS A 122 9.81 -16.98 -18.64
C HIS A 122 10.99 -16.91 -17.66
N TYR A 123 10.77 -17.14 -16.38
CA TYR A 123 11.79 -16.92 -15.32
C TYR A 123 11.94 -18.09 -14.36
N GLY A 124 11.61 -19.29 -14.82
CA GLY A 124 11.85 -20.52 -14.08
C GLY A 124 11.16 -20.60 -12.71
N TYR A 125 9.96 -20.04 -12.59
CA TYR A 125 9.13 -20.29 -11.42
C TYR A 125 8.54 -21.70 -11.49
N THR A 126 8.76 -22.52 -10.47
CA THR A 126 8.35 -23.94 -10.44
C THR A 126 7.21 -24.20 -9.45
N GLY A 127 6.83 -23.19 -8.68
CA GLY A 127 5.77 -23.32 -7.66
C GLY A 127 4.35 -23.40 -8.24
N ALA A 128 3.39 -23.56 -7.33
CA ALA A 128 1.97 -23.51 -7.66
C ALA A 128 1.53 -22.08 -8.02
N ILE A 129 0.49 -21.99 -8.85
CA ILE A 129 -0.18 -20.70 -9.14
C ILE A 129 -1.26 -20.49 -8.08
N ASP A 130 -0.83 -20.15 -6.88
CA ASP A 130 -1.67 -20.08 -5.68
C ASP A 130 -2.07 -18.65 -5.29
N GLY A 131 -1.42 -17.65 -5.86
CA GLY A 131 -1.65 -16.23 -5.52
C GLY A 131 -0.93 -15.79 -4.25
N ILE A 132 0.02 -16.58 -3.74
CA ILE A 132 0.84 -16.25 -2.58
C ILE A 132 2.25 -15.89 -3.06
N ALA A 133 2.70 -14.68 -2.77
CA ALA A 133 4.03 -14.22 -3.16
C ALA A 133 5.11 -14.75 -2.21
N GLY A 134 5.23 -16.08 -2.12
CA GLY A 134 6.26 -16.75 -1.31
C GLY A 134 7.67 -16.62 -1.89
N SER A 135 8.64 -17.27 -1.24
CA SER A 135 10.06 -17.19 -1.59
C SER A 135 10.36 -17.59 -3.04
N GLY A 136 9.67 -18.60 -3.56
CA GLY A 136 9.81 -19.04 -4.96
C GLY A 136 9.36 -17.97 -5.96
N THR A 137 8.22 -17.33 -5.70
CA THR A 137 7.72 -16.20 -6.51
C THR A 137 8.69 -15.04 -6.46
N GLN A 138 9.16 -14.68 -5.28
CA GLN A 138 10.12 -13.60 -5.08
C GLN A 138 11.44 -13.87 -5.78
N ALA A 139 11.98 -15.08 -5.71
CA ALA A 139 13.21 -15.47 -6.38
C ALA A 139 13.06 -15.38 -7.92
N ALA A 140 11.95 -15.81 -8.47
CA ALA A 140 11.68 -15.69 -9.90
C ALA A 140 11.48 -14.22 -10.31
N PHE A 141 10.85 -13.42 -9.47
CA PHE A 141 10.67 -11.99 -9.72
C PHE A 141 12.00 -11.22 -9.70
N LYS A 142 12.92 -11.60 -8.81
CA LYS A 142 14.30 -11.08 -8.82
C LYS A 142 15.00 -11.39 -10.14
N ARG A 143 14.93 -12.64 -10.63
CA ARG A 143 15.52 -13.01 -11.94
C ARG A 143 14.95 -12.17 -13.09
N PHE A 144 13.66 -11.85 -13.05
CA PHE A 144 13.08 -10.93 -14.00
C PHE A 144 13.68 -9.52 -13.88
N ALA A 145 13.77 -8.99 -12.66
CA ALA A 145 14.31 -7.65 -12.43
C ALA A 145 15.78 -7.54 -12.86
N ASP A 146 16.59 -8.57 -12.59
CA ASP A 146 18.00 -8.64 -12.97
C ASP A 146 18.22 -8.71 -14.49
N ALA A 147 17.19 -9.07 -15.24
CA ALA A 147 17.21 -9.14 -16.71
C ALA A 147 16.75 -7.83 -17.40
N ARG A 148 16.56 -6.71 -16.65
CA ARG A 148 16.02 -5.45 -17.19
C ARG A 148 17.03 -4.32 -17.39
#